data_12514497989e30080f3f2c5c6a3acbf2
#
_entry.id   12514497989e30080f3f2c5c6a3acbf2
#
_cell.length_a   1.000
_cell.length_b   1.000
_cell.length_c   1.000
_cell.angle_alpha   90.00
_cell.angle_beta   90.00
_cell.angle_gamma   90.00
#
_symmetry.space_group_name_H-M   'P 1'
#
loop_
_entity.id
_entity.type
_entity.pdbx_description
1 polymer ?
#
loop_
_entity_poly.entity_id
_entity_poly.type
_entity_poly.pdbx_seq_one_letter_code
_entity_poly.pdbx_strand_id
1 'polypeptide(L)'
;PEMGFVVVEKGHSTFKIVDDDLNVAFAGGRQTILRAGPKLLSRIERFEFTRADMGHAPEEEVLVLRAPKRHSNSIAEYQEYEEDKATVALRQQMTDINAWLCKADITCSHPQVDPAHRRLRRIFNNSDFGQGGRLYGGFWQAMSSDERQEHILIDGDCCVELDYGQMSLAILYG
;
A
#
# COMPACT_ATOMS: atom_id res chain seq x y z
N PRO A 1 -0.94 29.47 -1.48
CA PRO A 1 -2.38 29.76 -1.35
C PRO A 1 -3.08 28.47 -0.94
N GLU A 2 -3.39 28.40 0.34
CA GLU A 2 -4.13 27.27 0.89
C GLU A 2 -5.52 27.27 0.28
N MET A 3 -5.80 26.34 -0.60
CA MET A 3 -7.14 26.21 -1.17
C MET A 3 -8.16 25.74 -0.14
N GLY A 4 -7.75 25.51 1.12
CA GLY A 4 -8.61 25.16 2.24
C GLY A 4 -9.25 23.77 2.18
N PHE A 5 -8.81 22.91 1.23
CA PHE A 5 -9.28 21.53 1.12
C PHE A 5 -8.49 20.56 1.98
N VAL A 6 -7.20 20.82 2.13
CA VAL A 6 -6.29 19.96 2.90
C VAL A 6 -5.45 20.82 3.82
N VAL A 7 -5.32 20.39 5.07
CA VAL A 7 -4.37 20.93 6.06
C VAL A 7 -3.18 19.99 6.09
N VAL A 8 -1.98 20.53 5.91
CA VAL A 8 -0.73 19.76 5.89
C VAL A 8 0.08 20.12 7.14
N GLU A 9 0.29 19.15 8.01
CA GLU A 9 1.26 19.25 9.11
C GLU A 9 2.55 18.58 8.64
N LYS A 10 3.55 19.41 8.30
CA LYS A 10 4.84 18.88 7.81
C LYS A 10 5.55 18.06 8.88
N GLY A 11 5.97 16.87 8.52
CA GLY A 11 6.87 16.06 9.30
C GLY A 11 8.32 16.57 9.20
N HIS A 12 9.16 16.01 10.03
CA HIS A 12 10.60 16.24 9.99
C HIS A 12 11.35 14.97 10.40
N SER A 13 12.59 14.86 9.96
CA SER A 13 13.49 13.81 10.40
C SER A 13 14.64 14.44 11.18
N THR A 14 14.97 13.86 12.31
CA THR A 14 16.09 14.28 13.16
C THR A 14 17.20 13.26 13.06
N PHE A 15 18.43 13.74 12.88
CA PHE A 15 19.64 12.92 12.83
C PHE A 15 20.58 13.37 13.92
N LYS A 16 21.34 12.45 14.50
CA LYS A 16 22.39 12.75 15.47
C LYS A 16 23.72 12.27 14.92
N ILE A 17 24.76 13.06 15.15
CA ILE A 17 26.15 12.64 14.94
C ILE A 17 26.48 11.62 16.02
N VAL A 18 26.96 10.45 15.63
CA VAL A 18 27.15 9.30 16.51
C VAL A 18 28.59 9.18 17.00
N ASP A 19 29.54 9.63 16.18
CA ASP A 19 30.98 9.56 16.47
C ASP A 19 31.76 10.76 15.92
N ASP A 20 33.05 10.80 16.24
CA ASP A 20 33.99 11.87 15.83
C ASP A 20 34.27 11.86 14.33
N ASP A 21 33.95 10.77 13.61
CA ASP A 21 34.05 10.64 12.15
C ASP A 21 32.83 11.19 11.42
N LEU A 22 31.92 11.91 12.11
CA LEU A 22 30.70 12.52 11.58
C LEU A 22 29.69 11.51 11.01
N ASN A 23 29.69 10.28 11.46
CA ASN A 23 28.64 9.34 11.12
C ASN A 23 27.31 9.80 11.71
N VAL A 24 26.27 9.75 10.88
CA VAL A 24 24.92 10.26 11.21
C VAL A 24 23.94 9.10 11.33
N ALA A 25 23.30 8.98 12.49
CA ALA A 25 22.23 8.02 12.69
C ALA A 25 20.86 8.72 12.79
N PHE A 26 19.83 8.04 12.32
CA PHE A 26 18.46 8.51 12.48
C PHE A 26 18.08 8.52 13.97
N ALA A 27 17.74 9.68 14.49
CA ALA A 27 17.43 9.90 15.91
C ALA A 27 15.92 9.96 16.19
N GLY A 28 15.10 10.00 15.15
CA GLY A 28 13.65 10.10 15.25
C GLY A 28 13.08 11.04 14.20
N GLY A 29 11.79 11.10 14.15
CA GLY A 29 11.10 11.98 13.23
C GLY A 29 9.58 11.89 13.39
N ARG A 30 8.90 12.82 12.75
CA ARG A 30 7.45 12.84 12.65
C ARG A 30 7.07 12.80 11.17
N GLN A 31 6.14 11.94 10.82
CA GLN A 31 5.61 11.89 9.47
C GLN A 31 4.77 13.14 9.15
N THR A 32 4.72 13.51 7.88
CA THR A 32 3.78 14.53 7.41
C THR A 32 2.36 13.99 7.55
N ILE A 33 1.49 14.79 8.19
CA ILE A 33 0.08 14.43 8.39
C ILE A 33 -0.76 15.29 7.45
N LEU A 34 -1.67 14.67 6.75
CA LEU A 34 -2.69 15.32 5.94
C LEU A 34 -4.04 15.20 6.65
N ARG A 35 -4.74 16.32 6.77
CA ARG A 35 -6.09 16.35 7.36
C ARG A 35 -7.05 17.03 6.38
N ALA A 36 -8.33 16.68 6.47
CA ALA A 36 -9.37 17.39 5.75
C ALA A 36 -9.41 18.87 6.20
N GLY A 37 -9.37 19.77 5.24
CA GLY A 37 -9.50 21.19 5.51
C GLY A 37 -10.97 21.65 5.56
N PRO A 38 -11.25 22.86 6.06
CA PRO A 38 -12.61 23.36 6.27
C PRO A 38 -13.49 23.32 5.02
N LYS A 39 -12.92 23.60 3.84
CA LYS A 39 -13.67 23.53 2.57
C LYS A 39 -14.05 22.11 2.19
N LEU A 40 -13.20 21.13 2.47
CA LEU A 40 -13.53 19.74 2.23
C LEU A 40 -14.62 19.26 3.19
N LEU A 41 -14.48 19.57 4.48
CA LEU A 41 -15.48 19.24 5.49
C LEU A 41 -16.86 19.82 5.15
N SER A 42 -16.92 21.12 4.81
CA SER A 42 -18.19 21.76 4.44
C SER A 42 -18.83 21.15 3.18
N ARG A 43 -18.02 20.64 2.24
CA ARG A 43 -18.55 19.92 1.07
C ARG A 43 -19.06 18.52 1.42
N ILE A 44 -18.34 17.79 2.27
CA ILE A 44 -18.79 16.49 2.77
C ILE A 44 -20.15 16.64 3.45
N GLU A 45 -20.30 17.61 4.35
CA GLU A 45 -21.57 17.91 5.01
C GLU A 45 -22.67 18.34 4.02
N ARG A 46 -22.36 19.26 3.12
CA ARG A 46 -23.32 19.79 2.14
C ARG A 46 -23.89 18.72 1.20
N PHE A 47 -23.07 17.76 0.80
CA PHE A 47 -23.43 16.70 -0.17
C PHE A 47 -23.72 15.36 0.52
N GLU A 48 -23.69 15.35 1.86
CA GLU A 48 -23.95 14.15 2.67
C GLU A 48 -23.10 12.95 2.28
N PHE A 49 -21.85 13.20 1.84
CA PHE A 49 -20.92 12.14 1.47
C PHE A 49 -20.63 11.22 2.64
N THR A 50 -20.83 9.94 2.41
CA THR A 50 -20.49 8.89 3.34
C THR A 50 -19.25 8.12 2.86
N ARG A 51 -18.72 7.26 3.71
CA ARG A 51 -17.61 6.38 3.35
C ARG A 51 -17.99 5.40 2.23
N ALA A 52 -19.25 5.01 2.13
CA ALA A 52 -19.76 4.13 1.07
C ALA A 52 -19.71 4.78 -0.32
N ASP A 53 -19.69 6.12 -0.38
CA ASP A 53 -19.60 6.87 -1.63
C ASP A 53 -18.15 7.02 -2.12
N MET A 54 -17.17 6.62 -1.28
CA MET A 54 -15.76 6.66 -1.63
C MET A 54 -15.35 5.34 -2.29
N GLY A 55 -14.60 5.45 -3.38
CA GLY A 55 -14.05 4.31 -4.10
C GLY A 55 -12.68 4.64 -4.67
N HIS A 56 -12.10 3.67 -5.34
CA HIS A 56 -10.88 3.88 -6.11
C HIS A 56 -11.21 4.39 -7.50
N ALA A 57 -10.36 5.28 -8.03
CA ALA A 57 -10.46 5.69 -9.42
C ALA A 57 -10.36 4.45 -10.33
N PRO A 58 -11.28 4.24 -11.27
CA PRO A 58 -11.26 3.06 -12.14
C PRO A 58 -9.99 2.99 -13.00
N GLU A 59 -9.39 4.13 -13.28
CA GLU A 59 -8.19 4.29 -14.10
C GLU A 59 -6.88 4.14 -13.32
N GLU A 60 -6.94 3.87 -12.00
CA GLU A 60 -5.73 3.70 -11.21
C GLU A 60 -4.94 2.49 -11.68
N GLU A 61 -3.66 2.72 -12.03
CA GLU A 61 -2.76 1.70 -12.54
C GLU A 61 -2.50 0.60 -11.51
N VAL A 62 -2.76 -0.63 -11.91
CA VAL A 62 -2.60 -1.82 -11.07
C VAL A 62 -1.31 -2.59 -11.34
N LEU A 63 -0.62 -2.29 -12.46
CA LEU A 63 0.69 -2.83 -12.77
C LEU A 63 1.73 -1.72 -12.67
N VAL A 64 2.75 -1.95 -11.88
CA VAL A 64 3.84 -0.99 -11.67
C VAL A 64 5.16 -1.64 -12.05
N LEU A 65 5.85 -1.03 -13.00
CA LEU A 65 7.22 -1.39 -13.35
C LEU A 65 8.19 -0.40 -12.70
N ARG A 66 9.23 -0.91 -12.06
CA ARG A 66 10.29 -0.11 -11.44
C ARG A 66 11.61 -0.32 -12.15
N ALA A 67 12.32 0.77 -12.40
CA ALA A 67 13.68 0.74 -12.88
C ALA A 67 14.64 0.11 -11.85
N PRO A 68 15.80 -0.38 -12.27
CA PRO A 68 16.85 -0.83 -11.35
C PRO A 68 17.25 0.26 -10.37
N LYS A 69 17.44 -0.11 -9.10
CA LYS A 69 17.94 0.83 -8.10
C LYS A 69 19.38 1.23 -8.44
N ARG A 70 19.68 2.52 -8.43
CA ARG A 70 21.05 3.04 -8.63
C ARG A 70 21.97 2.67 -7.46
N HIS A 71 21.41 2.65 -6.24
CA HIS A 71 22.10 2.26 -5.00
C HIS A 71 21.14 1.49 -4.11
N SER A 72 21.66 0.68 -3.18
CA SER A 72 20.85 -0.14 -2.27
C SER A 72 19.79 0.66 -1.50
N ASN A 73 20.10 1.89 -1.12
CA ASN A 73 19.24 2.78 -0.35
C ASN A 73 18.40 3.73 -1.22
N SER A 74 18.50 3.67 -2.55
CA SER A 74 17.69 4.52 -3.43
C SER A 74 16.28 3.96 -3.58
N ILE A 75 15.31 4.87 -3.75
CA ILE A 75 13.96 4.51 -4.16
C ILE A 75 14.02 4.20 -5.66
N ALA A 76 13.51 3.05 -6.09
CA ALA A 76 13.41 2.73 -7.49
C ALA A 76 12.35 3.62 -8.15
N GLU A 77 12.71 4.26 -9.27
CA GLU A 77 11.81 5.10 -10.04
C GLU A 77 10.78 4.26 -10.80
N TYR A 78 9.59 4.79 -10.99
CA TYR A 78 8.59 4.18 -11.85
C TYR A 78 9.02 4.33 -13.30
N GLN A 79 8.76 3.29 -14.08
CA GLN A 79 9.08 3.25 -15.50
C GLN A 79 7.81 3.03 -16.30
N GLU A 80 7.62 3.85 -17.33
CA GLU A 80 6.60 3.61 -18.34
C GLU A 80 6.95 2.37 -19.16
N TYR A 81 5.95 1.67 -19.66
CA TYR A 81 6.10 0.49 -20.48
C TYR A 81 5.05 0.44 -21.58
N GLU A 82 5.38 -0.21 -22.66
CA GLU A 82 4.42 -0.50 -23.73
C GLU A 82 3.58 -1.73 -23.38
N GLU A 83 2.29 -1.68 -23.68
CA GLU A 83 1.42 -2.82 -23.46
C GLU A 83 1.68 -3.93 -24.49
N ASP A 84 1.76 -5.15 -23.96
CA ASP A 84 1.83 -6.37 -24.74
C ASP A 84 0.78 -7.38 -24.25
N LYS A 85 0.72 -8.55 -24.87
CA LYS A 85 -0.25 -9.61 -24.49
C LYS A 85 -0.05 -10.07 -23.05
N ALA A 86 1.18 -10.06 -22.54
CA ALA A 86 1.50 -10.51 -21.18
C ALA A 86 1.03 -9.48 -20.16
N THR A 87 1.32 -8.20 -20.38
CA THR A 87 0.89 -7.11 -19.49
C THR A 87 -0.63 -6.96 -19.46
N VAL A 88 -1.31 -7.12 -20.60
CA VAL A 88 -2.78 -7.16 -20.66
C VAL A 88 -3.34 -8.31 -19.82
N ALA A 89 -2.76 -9.51 -19.91
CA ALA A 89 -3.18 -10.66 -19.11
C ALA A 89 -2.93 -10.44 -17.60
N LEU A 90 -1.79 -9.87 -17.22
CA LEU A 90 -1.47 -9.51 -15.85
C LEU A 90 -2.45 -8.45 -15.29
N ARG A 91 -2.81 -7.47 -16.11
CA ARG A 91 -3.79 -6.43 -15.73
C ARG A 91 -5.18 -7.03 -15.51
N GLN A 92 -5.60 -7.97 -16.38
CA GLN A 92 -6.86 -8.66 -16.21
C GLN A 92 -6.88 -9.46 -14.90
N GLN A 93 -5.82 -10.21 -14.59
CA GLN A 93 -5.68 -10.91 -13.32
C GLN A 93 -5.83 -9.97 -12.12
N MET A 94 -5.19 -8.80 -12.16
CA MET A 94 -5.31 -7.81 -11.07
C MET A 94 -6.71 -7.23 -10.97
N THR A 95 -7.38 -7.02 -12.09
CA THR A 95 -8.77 -6.56 -12.12
C THR A 95 -9.69 -7.59 -11.47
N ASP A 96 -9.53 -8.86 -11.80
CA ASP A 96 -10.32 -9.96 -11.24
C ASP A 96 -10.09 -10.12 -9.72
N ILE A 97 -8.82 -10.05 -9.28
CA ILE A 97 -8.46 -10.09 -7.85
C ILE A 97 -9.11 -8.92 -7.11
N ASN A 98 -8.98 -7.70 -7.63
CA ASN A 98 -9.54 -6.53 -6.98
C ASN A 98 -11.07 -6.52 -6.97
N ALA A 99 -11.71 -7.03 -8.02
CA ALA A 99 -13.15 -7.20 -8.07
C ALA A 99 -13.64 -8.21 -7.03
N TRP A 100 -12.90 -9.29 -6.82
CA TRP A 100 -13.19 -10.27 -5.78
C TRP A 100 -12.99 -9.64 -4.38
N LEU A 101 -11.86 -9.01 -4.12
CA LEU A 101 -11.57 -8.33 -2.84
C LEU A 101 -12.61 -7.26 -2.49
N CYS A 102 -13.11 -6.54 -3.49
CA CYS A 102 -14.16 -5.54 -3.29
C CYS A 102 -15.47 -6.16 -2.75
N LYS A 103 -15.79 -7.38 -3.18
CA LYS A 103 -17.02 -8.10 -2.80
C LYS A 103 -16.85 -8.94 -1.53
N ALA A 104 -15.63 -9.31 -1.17
CA ALA A 104 -15.35 -10.16 -0.02
C ALA A 104 -15.77 -9.46 1.28
N ASP A 105 -16.39 -10.20 2.18
CA ASP A 105 -16.74 -9.71 3.52
C ASP A 105 -15.49 -9.78 4.40
N ILE A 106 -14.70 -8.71 4.36
CA ILE A 106 -13.49 -8.54 5.16
C ILE A 106 -13.69 -7.32 6.04
N THR A 107 -13.72 -7.52 7.33
CA THR A 107 -13.85 -6.44 8.32
C THR A 107 -12.59 -6.32 9.17
N CYS A 108 -12.39 -5.14 9.75
CA CYS A 108 -11.26 -4.89 10.65
C CYS A 108 -11.69 -3.94 11.76
N SER A 109 -11.49 -4.38 13.00
CA SER A 109 -11.83 -3.60 14.22
C SER A 109 -10.70 -2.68 14.67
N HIS A 110 -9.51 -2.73 14.04
CA HIS A 110 -8.38 -1.89 14.42
C HIS A 110 -8.64 -0.40 14.15
N PRO A 111 -8.51 0.50 15.16
CA PRO A 111 -9.00 1.88 15.08
C PRO A 111 -8.23 2.77 14.09
N GLN A 112 -7.00 2.40 13.73
CA GLN A 112 -6.14 3.17 12.82
C GLN A 112 -6.11 2.61 11.39
N VAL A 113 -6.86 1.53 11.14
CA VAL A 113 -6.86 0.82 9.85
C VAL A 113 -8.18 1.03 9.14
N ASP A 114 -8.10 1.35 7.85
CA ASP A 114 -9.26 1.43 6.98
C ASP A 114 -9.42 0.15 6.15
N PRO A 115 -10.42 -0.71 6.45
CA PRO A 115 -10.63 -1.94 5.70
C PRO A 115 -11.09 -1.72 4.25
N ALA A 116 -11.43 -0.49 3.85
CA ALA A 116 -11.68 -0.14 2.46
C ALA A 116 -10.37 -0.09 1.62
N HIS A 117 -9.22 0.08 2.25
CA HIS A 117 -7.90 0.03 1.57
C HIS A 117 -7.49 -1.41 1.28
N ARG A 118 -8.20 -2.06 0.36
CA ARG A 118 -7.96 -3.46 -0.04
C ARG A 118 -7.74 -3.66 -1.53
N ARG A 119 -7.57 -2.55 -2.27
CA ARG A 119 -7.17 -2.62 -3.68
C ARG A 119 -5.68 -2.91 -3.80
N LEU A 120 -5.35 -3.98 -4.51
CA LEU A 120 -3.97 -4.40 -4.73
C LEU A 120 -3.44 -3.91 -6.07
N ARG A 121 -2.15 -3.68 -6.10
CA ARG A 121 -1.34 -3.46 -7.30
C ARG A 121 -0.17 -4.42 -7.32
N ARG A 122 0.29 -4.80 -8.50
CA ARG A 122 1.40 -5.72 -8.69
C ARG A 122 2.63 -4.94 -9.11
N ILE A 123 3.74 -5.10 -8.37
CA ILE A 123 4.95 -4.32 -8.59
C ILE A 123 6.07 -5.24 -9.09
N PHE A 124 6.60 -4.90 -10.26
CA PHE A 124 7.74 -5.54 -10.88
C PHE A 124 8.99 -4.67 -10.74
N ASN A 125 10.17 -5.26 -10.81
CA ASN A 125 11.43 -4.59 -10.56
C ASN A 125 12.41 -4.77 -11.72
N ASN A 126 13.46 -3.94 -11.73
CA ASN A 126 14.57 -4.04 -12.67
C ASN A 126 14.16 -3.94 -14.16
N SER A 127 13.10 -3.17 -14.45
CA SER A 127 12.58 -3.02 -15.81
C SER A 127 12.13 -4.35 -16.46
N ASP A 128 11.78 -5.35 -15.64
CA ASP A 128 11.50 -6.70 -16.12
C ASP A 128 10.24 -7.28 -15.44
N PHE A 129 9.24 -7.63 -16.24
CA PHE A 129 8.01 -8.29 -15.79
C PHE A 129 8.21 -9.75 -15.34
N GLY A 130 9.38 -10.34 -15.54
CA GLY A 130 9.81 -11.61 -14.97
C GLY A 130 10.36 -11.48 -13.55
N GLN A 131 10.56 -10.26 -13.03
CA GLN A 131 11.19 -10.02 -11.75
C GLN A 131 10.29 -9.27 -10.78
N GLY A 132 10.07 -9.84 -9.61
CA GLY A 132 9.19 -9.27 -8.60
C GLY A 132 7.77 -9.78 -8.73
N GLY A 133 6.82 -8.90 -9.07
CA GLY A 133 5.41 -9.27 -9.22
C GLY A 133 4.67 -9.46 -7.90
N ARG A 134 5.19 -8.90 -6.81
CA ARG A 134 4.57 -8.93 -5.49
C ARG A 134 3.36 -8.01 -5.44
N LEU A 135 2.32 -8.41 -4.70
CA LEU A 135 1.11 -7.63 -4.48
C LEU A 135 1.29 -6.64 -3.33
N TYR A 136 0.85 -5.40 -3.53
CA TYR A 136 0.92 -4.33 -2.54
C TYR A 136 -0.39 -3.54 -2.51
N GLY A 137 -0.71 -2.95 -1.36
CA GLY A 137 -1.83 -2.02 -1.19
C GLY A 137 -2.95 -2.52 -0.26
N GLY A 138 -2.91 -3.78 0.18
CA GLY A 138 -3.86 -4.28 1.16
C GLY A 138 -3.59 -3.72 2.57
N PHE A 139 -4.62 -3.26 3.26
CA PHE A 139 -4.51 -2.70 4.61
C PHE A 139 -3.83 -3.65 5.60
N TRP A 140 -4.04 -4.95 5.44
CA TRP A 140 -3.45 -6.00 6.28
C TRP A 140 -1.93 -6.11 6.19
N GLN A 141 -1.32 -5.56 5.13
CA GLN A 141 0.13 -5.63 4.92
C GLN A 141 0.94 -4.72 5.86
N ALA A 142 0.29 -3.70 6.42
CA ALA A 142 0.90 -2.79 7.39
C ALA A 142 0.72 -3.26 8.85
N MET A 143 -0.10 -4.28 9.08
CA MET A 143 -0.41 -4.83 10.39
C MET A 143 0.58 -5.93 10.76
N SER A 144 0.89 -6.07 12.03
CA SER A 144 1.63 -7.23 12.57
C SER A 144 0.78 -8.51 12.48
N SER A 145 1.40 -9.67 12.67
CA SER A 145 0.70 -10.96 12.68
C SER A 145 -0.39 -11.00 13.76
N ASP A 146 -0.05 -10.56 14.98
CA ASP A 146 -0.98 -10.54 16.10
C ASP A 146 -2.17 -9.61 15.84
N GLU A 147 -1.93 -8.41 15.32
CA GLU A 147 -3.00 -7.47 14.97
C GLU A 147 -3.93 -8.01 13.88
N ARG A 148 -3.38 -8.74 12.88
CA ARG A 148 -4.22 -9.36 11.85
C ARG A 148 -5.15 -10.41 12.44
N GLN A 149 -4.64 -11.27 13.30
CA GLN A 149 -5.42 -12.33 13.93
C GLN A 149 -6.47 -11.79 14.92
N GLU A 150 -6.14 -10.70 15.63
CA GLU A 150 -7.04 -10.09 16.61
C GLU A 150 -8.16 -9.27 15.98
N HIS A 151 -7.85 -8.56 14.89
CA HIS A 151 -8.75 -7.51 14.39
C HIS A 151 -9.44 -7.82 13.06
N ILE A 152 -8.94 -8.77 12.27
CA ILE A 152 -9.53 -9.09 10.97
C ILE A 152 -10.51 -10.25 11.08
N LEU A 153 -11.69 -10.04 10.51
CA LEU A 153 -12.67 -11.12 10.28
C LEU A 153 -12.89 -11.29 8.79
N ILE A 154 -12.99 -12.53 8.34
CA ILE A 154 -13.32 -12.93 6.97
C ILE A 154 -14.61 -13.74 7.05
N ASP A 155 -15.68 -13.28 6.38
CA ASP A 155 -17.01 -13.87 6.42
C ASP A 155 -17.54 -14.02 7.87
N GLY A 156 -17.13 -13.12 8.78
CA GLY A 156 -17.49 -13.12 10.19
C GLY A 156 -16.63 -14.01 11.09
N ASP A 157 -15.73 -14.81 10.53
CA ASP A 157 -14.83 -15.70 11.27
C ASP A 157 -13.44 -15.08 11.49
N CYS A 158 -12.79 -15.42 12.59
CA CYS A 158 -11.41 -15.02 12.87
C CYS A 158 -10.45 -15.60 11.84
N CYS A 159 -9.56 -14.76 11.32
CA CYS A 159 -8.55 -15.23 10.37
C CYS A 159 -7.44 -16.03 11.05
N VAL A 160 -6.89 -16.99 10.32
CA VAL A 160 -5.70 -17.76 10.71
C VAL A 160 -4.59 -17.44 9.74
N GLU A 161 -3.42 -17.09 10.23
CA GLU A 161 -2.24 -16.86 9.41
C GLU A 161 -1.52 -18.18 9.16
N LEU A 162 -1.40 -18.54 7.88
CA LEU A 162 -0.64 -19.72 7.45
C LEU A 162 0.68 -19.25 6.83
N ASP A 163 1.78 -19.75 7.33
CA ASP A 163 3.10 -19.51 6.74
C ASP A 163 3.61 -20.78 6.06
N TYR A 164 4.14 -20.62 4.86
CA TYR A 164 4.83 -21.69 4.14
C TYR A 164 6.28 -21.76 4.64
N GLY A 165 6.51 -22.50 5.70
CA GLY A 165 7.87 -22.76 6.20
C GLY A 165 8.76 -23.33 5.11
N GLN A 166 9.93 -22.72 4.90
CA GLN A 166 10.96 -23.18 3.95
C GLN A 166 10.48 -23.28 2.47
N MET A 167 9.54 -22.43 2.07
CA MET A 167 8.97 -22.43 0.70
C MET A 167 10.05 -22.46 -0.40
N SER A 168 11.17 -21.76 -0.21
CA SER A 168 12.28 -21.76 -1.18
C SER A 168 12.90 -23.15 -1.36
N LEU A 169 13.05 -23.92 -0.30
CA LEU A 169 13.55 -25.29 -0.36
C LEU A 169 12.50 -26.22 -0.97
N ALA A 170 11.24 -26.06 -0.61
CA ALA A 170 10.15 -26.85 -1.19
C ALA A 170 10.03 -26.65 -2.71
N ILE A 171 10.22 -25.41 -3.21
CA ILE A 171 10.21 -25.13 -4.66
C ILE A 171 11.44 -25.73 -5.37
N LEU A 172 12.59 -25.82 -4.70
CA LEU A 172 13.82 -26.33 -5.30
C LEU A 172 13.89 -27.87 -5.31
N TYR A 173 13.24 -28.55 -4.38
CA TYR A 173 13.36 -29.99 -4.15
C TYR A 173 12.03 -30.75 -4.18
N GLY A 174 10.90 -30.07 -4.45
CA GLY A 174 9.54 -30.60 -4.48
C GLY A 174 9.07 -30.96 -5.92
#